data_f09934059abcb6c91dbf6e5310b4aa62
#
_entry.id   f09934059abcb6c91dbf6e5310b4aa62
#
_cell.length_a   1.000
_cell.length_b   1.000
_cell.length_c   1.000
_cell.angle_alpha   90.00
_cell.angle_beta   90.00
_cell.angle_gamma   90.00
#
_symmetry.space_group_name_H-M   'P 1'
#
loop_
_entity.id
_entity.type
_entity.pdbx_description
1 polymer ?
#
loop_
_entity_poly.entity_id
_entity_poly.type
_entity_poly.pdbx_seq_one_letter_code
_entity_poly.pdbx_strand_id
1 'polypeptide(L)'
;MTGFRWEIIEEYGPLFVYGALMTIKCTIICVILGTLWGLTLGLGRMAKAEHGPWKYILRYLVQFPVRFYVSAFRGTPLFVQIMVVHFALVPLFINPRDGLLVTGGLMSADFARELRASYGAFLSCIVAITLNAGAYVSEIFRAGIQSIDKGQMEASRALGMPWWKTMRKVILPQAFRRILPPLGNNAIAIVKDSSLASAIGLADLAYAARTVSGAYATYWEPYLTISLVYWVITFLLAQLVNRLEKRFGKSDSH
;
A
#
# COMPACT_ATOMS: atom_id res chain seq x y z
N MET A 1 -34.18 -25.55 -8.06
CA MET A 1 -32.98 -24.71 -8.14
C MET A 1 -33.49 -23.29 -8.28
N THR A 2 -33.39 -22.48 -7.22
CA THR A 2 -33.76 -21.06 -7.29
C THR A 2 -32.73 -20.37 -8.16
N GLY A 3 -33.18 -19.75 -9.27
CA GLY A 3 -32.31 -18.98 -10.16
C GLY A 3 -31.60 -17.83 -9.40
N PHE A 4 -30.59 -17.21 -10.01
CA PHE A 4 -29.90 -16.06 -9.47
C PHE A 4 -30.90 -14.90 -9.27
N ARG A 5 -31.00 -14.39 -8.06
CA ARG A 5 -31.99 -13.36 -7.67
C ARG A 5 -31.43 -11.96 -7.94
N TRP A 6 -31.69 -11.44 -9.14
CA TRP A 6 -31.25 -10.13 -9.57
C TRP A 6 -31.86 -8.99 -8.73
N GLU A 7 -33.07 -9.20 -8.23
CA GLU A 7 -33.82 -8.23 -7.40
C GLU A 7 -32.99 -7.78 -6.18
N ILE A 8 -32.23 -8.70 -5.54
CA ILE A 8 -31.37 -8.38 -4.41
C ILE A 8 -30.24 -7.44 -4.84
N ILE A 9 -29.67 -7.65 -6.03
CA ILE A 9 -28.57 -6.84 -6.52
C ILE A 9 -29.08 -5.44 -6.94
N GLU A 10 -30.27 -5.35 -7.51
CA GLU A 10 -30.90 -4.06 -7.83
C GLU A 10 -31.22 -3.27 -6.57
N GLU A 11 -31.84 -3.88 -5.56
CA GLU A 11 -32.18 -3.26 -4.28
C GLU A 11 -30.93 -2.71 -3.56
N TYR A 12 -29.83 -3.47 -3.53
CA TYR A 12 -28.59 -3.09 -2.85
C TYR A 12 -27.54 -2.47 -3.79
N GLY A 13 -27.90 -2.17 -5.02
CA GLY A 13 -27.05 -1.51 -6.01
C GLY A 13 -26.28 -0.31 -5.45
N PRO A 14 -26.96 0.67 -4.80
CA PRO A 14 -26.27 1.82 -4.18
C PRO A 14 -25.21 1.44 -3.15
N LEU A 15 -25.42 0.37 -2.36
CA LEU A 15 -24.45 -0.11 -1.38
C LEU A 15 -23.20 -0.68 -2.05
N PHE A 16 -23.36 -1.45 -3.12
CA PHE A 16 -22.24 -1.97 -3.92
C PHE A 16 -21.44 -0.86 -4.59
N VAL A 17 -22.12 0.16 -5.14
CA VAL A 17 -21.47 1.33 -5.73
C VAL A 17 -20.66 2.11 -4.67
N TYR A 18 -21.26 2.37 -3.51
CA TYR A 18 -20.57 3.01 -2.40
C TYR A 18 -19.35 2.22 -1.95
N GLY A 19 -19.50 0.91 -1.78
CA GLY A 19 -18.39 0.02 -1.42
C GLY A 19 -17.27 0.02 -2.45
N ALA A 20 -17.61 0.01 -3.74
CA ALA A 20 -16.62 0.11 -4.83
C ALA A 20 -15.85 1.45 -4.79
N LEU A 21 -16.55 2.56 -4.59
CA LEU A 21 -15.92 3.88 -4.46
C LEU A 21 -15.01 3.95 -3.22
N MET A 22 -15.41 3.35 -2.09
CA MET A 22 -14.59 3.28 -0.89
C MET A 22 -13.33 2.43 -1.12
N THR A 23 -13.46 1.28 -1.77
CA THR A 23 -12.33 0.42 -2.18
C THR A 23 -11.34 1.20 -3.06
N ILE A 24 -11.83 1.92 -4.08
CA ILE A 24 -10.99 2.74 -4.97
C ILE A 24 -10.31 3.87 -4.18
N LYS A 25 -11.06 4.59 -3.33
CA LYS A 25 -10.52 5.66 -2.48
C LYS A 25 -9.40 5.16 -1.58
N CYS A 26 -9.62 4.07 -0.86
CA CYS A 26 -8.60 3.45 -0.01
C CYS A 26 -7.37 3.04 -0.84
N THR A 27 -7.57 2.40 -1.99
CA THR A 27 -6.49 1.97 -2.87
C THR A 27 -5.62 3.15 -3.31
N ILE A 28 -6.22 4.22 -3.82
CA ILE A 28 -5.47 5.40 -4.30
C ILE A 28 -4.62 5.99 -3.17
N ILE A 29 -5.21 6.19 -1.99
CA ILE A 29 -4.51 6.74 -0.84
C ILE A 29 -3.36 5.82 -0.40
N CYS A 30 -3.62 4.52 -0.27
CA CYS A 30 -2.60 3.56 0.17
C CYS A 30 -1.48 3.39 -0.86
N VAL A 31 -1.77 3.42 -2.16
CA VAL A 31 -0.74 3.37 -3.22
C VAL A 31 0.16 4.59 -3.15
N ILE A 32 -0.41 5.79 -3.03
CA ILE A 32 0.38 7.03 -2.92
C ILE A 32 1.23 7.03 -1.66
N LEU A 33 0.62 6.86 -0.50
CA LEU A 33 1.32 6.90 0.79
C LEU A 33 2.31 5.74 0.94
N GLY A 34 1.93 4.53 0.51
CA GLY A 34 2.79 3.35 0.52
C GLY A 34 4.00 3.49 -0.39
N THR A 35 3.82 4.12 -1.57
CA THR A 35 4.93 4.40 -2.49
C THR A 35 5.88 5.43 -1.90
N LEU A 36 5.37 6.53 -1.35
CA LEU A 36 6.19 7.56 -0.69
C LEU A 36 6.95 6.98 0.52
N TRP A 37 6.25 6.20 1.35
CA TRP A 37 6.86 5.54 2.50
C TRP A 37 7.91 4.51 2.09
N GLY A 38 7.60 3.66 1.10
CA GLY A 38 8.54 2.67 0.58
C GLY A 38 9.76 3.29 -0.08
N LEU A 39 9.61 4.44 -0.75
CA LEU A 39 10.73 5.19 -1.30
C LEU A 39 11.67 5.71 -0.19
N THR A 40 11.11 6.30 0.88
CA THR A 40 11.91 6.77 2.03
C THR A 40 12.67 5.63 2.70
N LEU A 41 12.01 4.48 2.92
CA LEU A 41 12.64 3.26 3.45
C LEU A 41 13.73 2.73 2.51
N GLY A 42 13.47 2.71 1.20
CA GLY A 42 14.42 2.28 0.17
C GLY A 42 15.67 3.15 0.14
N LEU A 43 15.52 4.47 0.18
CA LEU A 43 16.62 5.42 0.26
C LEU A 43 17.43 5.25 1.54
N GLY A 44 16.77 5.12 2.69
CA GLY A 44 17.44 4.86 3.97
C GLY A 44 18.27 3.57 3.96
N ARG A 45 17.74 2.52 3.34
CA ARG A 45 18.42 1.22 3.21
C ARG A 45 19.64 1.25 2.28
N MET A 46 19.61 2.12 1.28
CA MET A 46 20.68 2.28 0.29
C MET A 46 21.73 3.33 0.68
N ALA A 47 21.45 4.15 1.68
CA ALA A 47 22.39 5.13 2.18
C ALA A 47 23.70 4.46 2.60
N LYS A 48 24.84 4.94 2.07
CA LYS A 48 26.17 4.42 2.36
C LYS A 48 27.06 5.56 2.84
N ALA A 49 27.82 5.29 3.89
CA ALA A 49 29.00 6.05 4.26
C ALA A 49 30.21 5.11 4.20
N GLU A 50 31.26 5.52 3.50
CA GLU A 50 32.41 4.65 3.26
C GLU A 50 33.37 4.63 4.46
N HIS A 51 33.49 5.77 5.18
CA HIS A 51 34.46 5.96 6.25
C HIS A 51 33.89 6.73 7.44
N GLY A 52 34.54 6.59 8.60
CA GLY A 52 34.26 7.37 9.80
C GLY A 52 33.05 6.88 10.62
N PRO A 53 32.66 7.63 11.69
CA PRO A 53 31.59 7.28 12.60
C PRO A 53 30.22 7.21 11.92
N TRP A 54 30.01 7.97 10.83
CA TRP A 54 28.79 7.96 10.02
C TRP A 54 28.46 6.59 9.42
N LYS A 55 29.45 5.73 9.16
CA LYS A 55 29.25 4.36 8.71
C LYS A 55 28.46 3.54 9.74
N TYR A 56 28.81 3.66 11.01
CA TYR A 56 28.15 2.93 12.10
C TYR A 56 26.77 3.52 12.39
N ILE A 57 26.65 4.86 12.40
CA ILE A 57 25.37 5.56 12.59
C ILE A 57 24.37 5.13 11.51
N LEU A 58 24.73 5.20 10.24
CA LEU A 58 23.85 4.77 9.15
C LEU A 58 23.50 3.28 9.23
N ARG A 59 24.47 2.43 9.57
CA ARG A 59 24.24 0.99 9.68
C ARG A 59 23.27 0.63 10.79
N TYR A 60 23.46 1.17 11.99
CA TYR A 60 22.71 0.76 13.17
C TYR A 60 21.44 1.60 13.39
N LEU A 61 21.45 2.89 13.09
CA LEU A 61 20.29 3.76 13.33
C LEU A 61 19.36 3.91 12.11
N VAL A 62 19.82 3.57 10.90
CA VAL A 62 18.97 3.65 9.71
C VAL A 62 18.77 2.29 9.07
N GLN A 63 19.85 1.63 8.63
CA GLN A 63 19.71 0.40 7.84
C GLN A 63 19.15 -0.77 8.64
N PHE A 64 19.57 -0.94 9.90
CA PHE A 64 19.11 -2.05 10.74
C PHE A 64 17.60 -1.90 11.07
N PRO A 65 17.09 -0.75 11.58
CA PRO A 65 15.67 -0.57 11.81
C PRO A 65 14.83 -0.73 10.54
N VAL A 66 15.29 -0.21 9.41
CA VAL A 66 14.56 -0.37 8.13
C VAL A 66 14.51 -1.83 7.69
N ARG A 67 15.62 -2.59 7.82
CA ARG A 67 15.63 -4.03 7.50
C ARG A 67 14.70 -4.81 8.41
N PHE A 68 14.73 -4.51 9.71
CA PHE A 68 13.84 -5.14 10.69
C PHE A 68 12.38 -4.86 10.35
N TYR A 69 12.04 -3.59 10.10
CA TYR A 69 10.70 -3.17 9.67
C TYR A 69 10.23 -3.93 8.42
N VAL A 70 11.03 -3.92 7.35
CA VAL A 70 10.69 -4.60 6.09
C VAL A 70 10.52 -6.10 6.31
N SER A 71 11.38 -6.73 7.13
CA SER A 71 11.27 -8.15 7.47
C SER A 71 9.99 -8.46 8.25
N ALA A 72 9.65 -7.64 9.24
CA ALA A 72 8.47 -7.83 10.09
C ALA A 72 7.17 -7.67 9.28
N PHE A 73 7.04 -6.58 8.52
CA PHE A 73 5.81 -6.32 7.73
C PHE A 73 5.61 -7.30 6.57
N ARG A 74 6.68 -7.79 5.95
CA ARG A 74 6.58 -8.82 4.91
C ARG A 74 6.47 -10.24 5.46
N GLY A 75 6.87 -10.47 6.70
CA GLY A 75 6.83 -11.76 7.37
C GLY A 75 5.54 -12.02 8.16
N THR A 76 4.65 -11.05 8.28
CA THR A 76 3.39 -11.20 9.03
C THR A 76 2.18 -10.96 8.11
N PRO A 77 1.04 -11.66 8.36
CA PRO A 77 -0.17 -11.51 7.53
C PRO A 77 -0.76 -10.09 7.64
N LEU A 78 -1.12 -9.49 6.50
CA LEU A 78 -1.73 -8.15 6.46
C LEU A 78 -3.01 -8.08 7.30
N PHE A 79 -3.82 -9.13 7.31
CA PHE A 79 -5.01 -9.22 8.15
C PHE A 79 -4.69 -8.98 9.64
N VAL A 80 -3.65 -9.64 10.15
CA VAL A 80 -3.21 -9.47 11.54
C VAL A 80 -2.70 -8.04 11.79
N GLN A 81 -1.99 -7.45 10.84
CA GLN A 81 -1.53 -6.05 10.91
C GLN A 81 -2.72 -5.09 11.01
N ILE A 82 -3.78 -5.29 10.20
CA ILE A 82 -5.01 -4.49 10.26
C ILE A 82 -5.65 -4.60 11.66
N MET A 83 -5.73 -5.81 12.23
CA MET A 83 -6.28 -6.02 13.58
C MET A 83 -5.45 -5.30 14.64
N VAL A 84 -4.12 -5.44 14.61
CA VAL A 84 -3.21 -4.75 15.56
C VAL A 84 -3.32 -3.23 15.43
N VAL A 85 -3.36 -2.71 14.21
CA VAL A 85 -3.51 -1.26 13.98
C VAL A 85 -4.85 -0.77 14.51
N HIS A 86 -5.95 -1.48 14.23
CA HIS A 86 -7.29 -1.05 14.61
C HIS A 86 -7.55 -1.14 16.12
N PHE A 87 -7.17 -2.27 16.74
CA PHE A 87 -7.52 -2.54 18.14
C PHE A 87 -6.46 -2.12 19.14
N ALA A 88 -5.21 -1.91 18.70
CA ALA A 88 -4.12 -1.52 19.58
C ALA A 88 -3.50 -0.17 19.19
N LEU A 89 -2.99 -0.01 17.96
CA LEU A 89 -2.21 1.16 17.59
C LEU A 89 -3.07 2.43 17.51
N VAL A 90 -4.18 2.41 16.79
CA VAL A 90 -5.07 3.58 16.66
C VAL A 90 -5.60 4.02 18.01
N PRO A 91 -6.12 3.12 18.88
CA PRO A 91 -6.51 3.51 20.25
C PRO A 91 -5.37 4.08 21.10
N LEU A 92 -4.17 3.55 20.99
CA LEU A 92 -3.01 4.07 21.71
C LEU A 92 -2.82 5.58 21.47
N PHE A 93 -3.10 6.07 20.28
CA PHE A 93 -2.95 7.49 19.93
C PHE A 93 -4.22 8.31 20.15
N ILE A 94 -5.38 7.79 19.75
CA ILE A 94 -6.63 8.57 19.67
C ILE A 94 -7.76 8.02 20.55
N ASN A 95 -7.45 7.34 21.67
CA ASN A 95 -8.48 6.98 22.64
C ASN A 95 -8.92 8.23 23.40
N PRO A 96 -10.25 8.52 23.50
CA PRO A 96 -10.76 9.70 24.20
C PRO A 96 -10.38 9.78 25.69
N ARG A 97 -10.06 8.66 26.34
CA ARG A 97 -9.74 8.61 27.78
C ARG A 97 -8.23 8.73 28.05
N ASP A 98 -7.43 7.98 27.32
CA ASP A 98 -6.01 7.72 27.62
C ASP A 98 -5.09 7.74 26.39
N GLY A 99 -5.62 8.12 25.22
CA GLY A 99 -4.82 8.23 23.99
C GLY A 99 -3.69 9.26 24.12
N LEU A 100 -2.51 8.94 23.59
CA LEU A 100 -1.32 9.79 23.69
C LEU A 100 -1.55 11.22 23.17
N LEU A 101 -2.34 11.39 22.10
CA LEU A 101 -2.64 12.72 21.55
C LEU A 101 -3.63 13.51 22.44
N VAL A 102 -4.50 12.80 23.16
CA VAL A 102 -5.48 13.41 24.07
C VAL A 102 -4.81 13.79 25.39
N THR A 103 -4.07 12.88 25.99
CA THR A 103 -3.32 13.12 27.24
C THR A 103 -2.19 14.14 27.06
N GLY A 104 -1.59 14.19 25.86
CA GLY A 104 -0.59 15.19 25.50
C GLY A 104 -1.14 16.57 25.13
N GLY A 105 -2.48 16.77 25.20
CA GLY A 105 -3.14 18.05 24.89
C GLY A 105 -3.15 18.44 23.41
N LEU A 106 -2.78 17.52 22.50
CA LEU A 106 -2.76 17.76 21.06
C LEU A 106 -4.13 17.55 20.40
N MET A 107 -5.07 16.87 21.10
CA MET A 107 -6.40 16.53 20.61
C MET A 107 -7.41 16.55 21.76
N SER A 108 -8.62 17.10 21.54
CA SER A 108 -9.68 17.02 22.53
C SER A 108 -10.29 15.61 22.59
N ALA A 109 -10.79 15.20 23.76
CA ALA A 109 -11.44 13.90 23.94
C ALA A 109 -12.68 13.74 23.05
N ASP A 110 -13.46 14.82 22.84
CA ASP A 110 -14.66 14.79 22.00
C ASP A 110 -14.30 14.60 20.52
N PHE A 111 -13.29 15.31 20.03
CA PHE A 111 -12.79 15.11 18.65
C PHE A 111 -12.22 13.70 18.45
N ALA A 112 -11.48 13.17 19.42
CA ALA A 112 -10.98 11.80 19.38
C ALA A 112 -12.12 10.76 19.32
N ARG A 113 -13.22 11.01 20.07
CA ARG A 113 -14.42 10.14 20.04
C ARG A 113 -15.09 10.17 18.68
N GLU A 114 -15.33 11.36 18.14
CA GLU A 114 -15.93 11.54 16.82
C GLU A 114 -15.07 10.93 15.71
N LEU A 115 -13.76 11.19 15.72
CA LEU A 115 -12.82 10.66 14.77
C LEU A 115 -12.79 9.12 14.75
N ARG A 116 -12.80 8.49 15.93
CA ARG A 116 -12.86 7.04 16.02
C ARG A 116 -14.20 6.46 15.58
N ALA A 117 -15.30 7.09 15.96
CA ALA A 117 -16.63 6.62 15.60
C ALA A 117 -16.88 6.72 14.10
N SER A 118 -16.50 7.83 13.47
CA SER A 118 -16.78 8.09 12.05
C SER A 118 -15.72 7.55 11.10
N TYR A 119 -14.44 7.54 11.50
CA TYR A 119 -13.31 7.25 10.62
C TYR A 119 -12.36 6.18 11.16
N GLY A 120 -12.62 5.56 12.29
CA GLY A 120 -11.70 4.62 12.94
C GLY A 120 -11.29 3.46 12.04
N ALA A 121 -12.24 2.81 11.36
CA ALA A 121 -11.96 1.73 10.42
C ALA A 121 -11.19 2.22 9.18
N PHE A 122 -11.56 3.39 8.65
CA PHE A 122 -10.89 3.99 7.49
C PHE A 122 -9.42 4.34 7.80
N LEU A 123 -9.18 5.03 8.92
CA LEU A 123 -7.82 5.37 9.38
C LEU A 123 -6.96 4.13 9.60
N SER A 124 -7.53 3.12 10.27
CA SER A 124 -6.82 1.86 10.51
C SER A 124 -6.46 1.13 9.22
N CYS A 125 -7.37 1.10 8.25
CA CYS A 125 -7.14 0.55 6.91
C CYS A 125 -5.99 1.29 6.22
N ILE A 126 -6.05 2.64 6.16
CA ILE A 126 -5.02 3.45 5.50
C ILE A 126 -3.66 3.24 6.17
N VAL A 127 -3.58 3.29 7.49
CA VAL A 127 -2.31 3.11 8.21
C VAL A 127 -1.75 1.71 7.97
N ALA A 128 -2.54 0.65 8.20
CA ALA A 128 -2.06 -0.72 8.09
C ALA A 128 -1.57 -1.06 6.68
N ILE A 129 -2.38 -0.74 5.66
CA ILE A 129 -2.03 -1.04 4.27
C ILE A 129 -0.86 -0.16 3.79
N THR A 130 -0.78 1.10 4.19
CA THR A 130 0.35 1.98 3.86
C THR A 130 1.65 1.44 4.44
N LEU A 131 1.66 1.03 5.70
CA LEU A 131 2.84 0.44 6.34
C LEU A 131 3.25 -0.87 5.65
N ASN A 132 2.30 -1.74 5.38
CA ASN A 132 2.56 -2.99 4.65
C ASN A 132 3.09 -2.73 3.24
N ALA A 133 2.39 -1.93 2.44
CA ALA A 133 2.78 -1.58 1.07
C ALA A 133 4.16 -0.92 1.02
N GLY A 134 4.48 -0.04 1.98
CA GLY A 134 5.79 0.60 2.08
C GLY A 134 6.93 -0.40 2.22
N ALA A 135 6.73 -1.49 2.98
CA ALA A 135 7.72 -2.55 3.09
C ALA A 135 7.96 -3.27 1.75
N TYR A 136 6.89 -3.60 1.00
CA TYR A 136 7.00 -4.20 -0.33
C TYR A 136 7.62 -3.25 -1.35
N VAL A 137 7.17 -2.00 -1.38
CA VAL A 137 7.68 -0.96 -2.30
C VAL A 137 9.15 -0.67 -2.04
N SER A 138 9.61 -0.62 -0.78
CA SER A 138 11.04 -0.50 -0.44
C SER A 138 11.89 -1.60 -1.08
N GLU A 139 11.38 -2.83 -1.12
CA GLU A 139 12.07 -3.96 -1.74
C GLU A 139 12.03 -3.87 -3.27
N ILE A 140 10.92 -3.42 -3.86
CA ILE A 140 10.79 -3.16 -5.29
C ILE A 140 11.84 -2.13 -5.73
N PHE A 141 11.98 -1.02 -5.02
CA PHE A 141 13.00 -0.01 -5.30
C PHE A 141 14.41 -0.57 -5.20
N ARG A 142 14.71 -1.31 -4.12
CA ARG A 142 16.01 -1.93 -3.93
C ARG A 142 16.33 -2.89 -5.08
N ALA A 143 15.41 -3.79 -5.41
CA ALA A 143 15.59 -4.79 -6.46
C ALA A 143 15.75 -4.12 -7.84
N GLY A 144 14.95 -3.11 -8.15
CA GLY A 144 15.02 -2.38 -9.41
C GLY A 144 16.36 -1.68 -9.62
N ILE A 145 16.90 -1.03 -8.57
CA ILE A 145 18.22 -0.40 -8.67
C ILE A 145 19.33 -1.44 -8.77
N GLN A 146 19.26 -2.53 -8.01
CA GLN A 146 20.25 -3.60 -8.03
C GLN A 146 20.22 -4.43 -9.31
N SER A 147 19.13 -4.39 -10.07
CA SER A 147 19.03 -5.08 -11.36
C SER A 147 19.80 -4.40 -12.49
N ILE A 148 20.24 -3.15 -12.31
CA ILE A 148 21.05 -2.45 -13.32
C ILE A 148 22.46 -3.04 -13.29
N ASP A 149 22.99 -3.28 -14.49
CA ASP A 149 24.34 -3.82 -14.67
C ASP A 149 25.39 -2.95 -13.98
N LYS A 150 26.29 -3.58 -13.22
CA LYS A 150 27.35 -2.90 -12.48
C LYS A 150 28.31 -2.15 -13.40
N GLY A 151 28.51 -2.64 -14.61
CA GLY A 151 29.32 -2.01 -15.64
C GLY A 151 28.84 -0.59 -15.99
N GLN A 152 27.52 -0.31 -15.89
CA GLN A 152 26.99 1.05 -16.08
C GLN A 152 27.54 2.03 -15.02
N MET A 153 27.65 1.58 -13.79
CA MET A 153 28.23 2.37 -12.70
C MET A 153 29.74 2.53 -12.91
N GLU A 154 30.45 1.45 -13.22
CA GLU A 154 31.92 1.41 -13.41
C GLU A 154 32.33 2.26 -14.60
N ALA A 155 31.70 2.12 -15.75
CA ALA A 155 31.96 2.92 -16.94
C ALA A 155 31.72 4.42 -16.71
N SER A 156 30.61 4.77 -16.04
CA SER A 156 30.32 6.17 -15.71
C SER A 156 31.38 6.75 -14.77
N ARG A 157 31.85 5.97 -13.80
CA ARG A 157 32.90 6.38 -12.86
C ARG A 157 34.26 6.51 -13.56
N ALA A 158 34.57 5.63 -14.50
CA ALA A 158 35.80 5.72 -15.31
C ALA A 158 35.84 6.99 -16.18
N LEU A 159 34.67 7.48 -16.63
CA LEU A 159 34.52 8.78 -17.32
C LEU A 159 34.56 10.00 -16.37
N GLY A 160 34.92 9.80 -15.09
CA GLY A 160 35.03 10.89 -14.09
C GLY A 160 33.71 11.37 -13.51
N MET A 161 32.58 10.72 -13.77
CA MET A 161 31.31 11.12 -13.19
C MET A 161 31.29 10.83 -11.68
N PRO A 162 30.94 11.80 -10.80
CA PRO A 162 30.75 11.52 -9.39
C PRO A 162 29.55 10.61 -9.18
N TRP A 163 29.55 9.81 -8.09
CA TRP A 163 28.54 8.80 -7.79
C TRP A 163 27.09 9.32 -7.91
N TRP A 164 26.80 10.49 -7.33
CA TRP A 164 25.45 11.05 -7.36
C TRP A 164 24.98 11.42 -8.78
N LYS A 165 25.89 11.86 -9.65
CA LYS A 165 25.60 12.21 -11.05
C LYS A 165 25.36 10.95 -11.87
N THR A 166 26.14 9.88 -11.63
CA THR A 166 25.92 8.55 -12.21
C THR A 166 24.55 7.99 -11.77
N MET A 167 24.25 8.02 -10.49
CA MET A 167 22.94 7.59 -9.99
C MET A 167 21.80 8.34 -10.68
N ARG A 168 21.84 9.66 -10.69
CA ARG A 168 20.75 10.50 -11.22
C ARG A 168 20.58 10.38 -12.74
N LYS A 169 21.69 10.31 -13.49
CA LYS A 169 21.66 10.40 -14.97
C LYS A 169 21.71 9.05 -15.67
N VAL A 170 22.24 8.02 -15.03
CA VAL A 170 22.45 6.70 -15.67
C VAL A 170 21.62 5.62 -14.98
N ILE A 171 21.77 5.45 -13.67
CA ILE A 171 21.16 4.30 -12.95
C ILE A 171 19.67 4.51 -12.70
N LEU A 172 19.25 5.63 -12.09
CA LEU A 172 17.86 5.85 -11.70
C LEU A 172 16.89 5.88 -12.89
N PRO A 173 17.19 6.49 -14.06
CA PRO A 173 16.28 6.43 -15.20
C PRO A 173 16.05 5.01 -15.71
N GLN A 174 17.09 4.17 -15.73
CA GLN A 174 16.98 2.77 -16.11
C GLN A 174 16.24 1.96 -15.04
N ALA A 175 16.60 2.15 -13.76
CA ALA A 175 15.95 1.49 -12.63
C ALA A 175 14.46 1.81 -12.56
N PHE A 176 14.04 3.05 -12.82
CA PHE A 176 12.63 3.46 -12.80
C PHE A 176 11.78 2.63 -13.76
N ARG A 177 12.28 2.35 -14.95
CA ARG A 177 11.58 1.51 -15.93
C ARG A 177 11.39 0.08 -15.42
N ARG A 178 12.38 -0.47 -14.72
CA ARG A 178 12.31 -1.82 -14.11
C ARG A 178 11.46 -1.87 -12.85
N ILE A 179 11.29 -0.75 -12.16
CA ILE A 179 10.49 -0.60 -10.95
C ILE A 179 8.99 -0.46 -11.29
N LEU A 180 8.65 0.14 -12.42
CA LEU A 180 7.27 0.49 -12.77
C LEU A 180 6.32 -0.73 -12.83
N PRO A 181 6.65 -1.88 -13.51
CA PRO A 181 5.79 -3.05 -13.53
C PRO A 181 5.50 -3.64 -12.13
N PRO A 182 6.50 -3.90 -11.28
CA PRO A 182 6.25 -4.37 -9.91
C PRO A 182 5.43 -3.39 -9.07
N LEU A 183 5.59 -2.07 -9.24
CA LEU A 183 4.75 -1.07 -8.56
C LEU A 183 3.29 -1.15 -9.02
N GLY A 184 3.05 -1.32 -10.32
CA GLY A 184 1.72 -1.54 -10.86
C GLY A 184 1.06 -2.80 -10.29
N ASN A 185 1.78 -3.90 -10.23
CA ASN A 185 1.31 -5.14 -9.65
C ASN A 185 1.02 -5.00 -8.14
N ASN A 186 1.83 -4.22 -7.41
CA ASN A 186 1.57 -3.92 -6.02
C ASN A 186 0.29 -3.08 -5.84
N ALA A 187 0.02 -2.12 -6.73
CA ALA A 187 -1.23 -1.36 -6.71
C ALA A 187 -2.46 -2.26 -6.94
N ILE A 188 -2.39 -3.22 -7.88
CA ILE A 188 -3.44 -4.22 -8.11
C ILE A 188 -3.63 -5.12 -6.86
N ALA A 189 -2.56 -5.48 -6.17
CA ALA A 189 -2.65 -6.24 -4.92
C ALA A 189 -3.39 -5.44 -3.84
N ILE A 190 -3.08 -4.15 -3.66
CA ILE A 190 -3.72 -3.26 -2.67
C ILE A 190 -5.24 -3.18 -2.89
N VAL A 191 -5.75 -3.17 -4.15
CA VAL A 191 -7.20 -3.22 -4.42
C VAL A 191 -7.84 -4.42 -3.74
N LYS A 192 -7.22 -5.60 -3.83
CA LYS A 192 -7.75 -6.84 -3.24
C LYS A 192 -7.53 -6.88 -1.74
N ASP A 193 -6.38 -6.43 -1.27
CA ASP A 193 -5.99 -6.41 0.14
C ASP A 193 -6.87 -5.47 0.97
N SER A 194 -7.41 -4.40 0.37
CA SER A 194 -8.34 -3.50 1.05
C SER A 194 -9.60 -4.22 1.54
N SER A 195 -10.01 -5.31 0.88
CA SER A 195 -11.17 -6.14 1.30
C SER A 195 -11.04 -6.72 2.71
N LEU A 196 -9.81 -6.90 3.20
CA LEU A 196 -9.55 -7.38 4.56
C LEU A 196 -10.03 -6.39 5.63
N ALA A 197 -10.11 -5.09 5.30
CA ALA A 197 -10.58 -4.06 6.22
C ALA A 197 -12.09 -4.11 6.47
N SER A 198 -12.84 -4.87 5.67
CA SER A 198 -14.25 -5.17 5.96
C SER A 198 -14.44 -5.84 7.33
N ALA A 199 -13.43 -6.59 7.79
CA ALA A 199 -13.45 -7.27 9.08
C ALA A 199 -13.44 -6.30 10.29
N ILE A 200 -12.93 -5.08 10.11
CA ILE A 200 -12.95 -4.01 11.12
C ILE A 200 -14.09 -3.00 10.90
N GLY A 201 -15.05 -3.33 10.02
CA GLY A 201 -16.22 -2.49 9.76
C GLY A 201 -16.01 -1.38 8.73
N LEU A 202 -14.94 -1.41 7.94
CA LEU A 202 -14.82 -0.50 6.79
C LEU A 202 -15.92 -0.84 5.77
N ALA A 203 -16.73 0.14 5.40
CA ALA A 203 -17.83 0.00 4.45
C ALA A 203 -17.31 -0.05 2.99
N ASP A 204 -16.42 -1.01 2.71
CA ASP A 204 -15.88 -1.31 1.39
C ASP A 204 -16.79 -2.28 0.62
N LEU A 205 -16.36 -2.73 -0.55
CA LEU A 205 -17.08 -3.63 -1.41
C LEU A 205 -17.33 -5.01 -0.74
N ALA A 206 -16.34 -5.53 0.02
CA ALA A 206 -16.49 -6.80 0.74
C ALA A 206 -17.48 -6.70 1.92
N TYR A 207 -17.50 -5.54 2.59
CA TYR A 207 -18.48 -5.24 3.62
C TYR A 207 -19.91 -5.22 3.06
N ALA A 208 -20.11 -4.61 1.87
CA ALA A 208 -21.40 -4.58 1.20
C ALA A 208 -21.93 -6.00 0.95
N ALA A 209 -21.10 -6.90 0.40
CA ALA A 209 -21.50 -8.29 0.17
C ALA A 209 -21.86 -9.03 1.47
N ARG A 210 -21.07 -8.81 2.54
CA ARG A 210 -21.35 -9.41 3.85
C ARG A 210 -22.69 -8.91 4.44
N THR A 211 -22.99 -7.63 4.28
CA THR A 211 -24.25 -7.03 4.73
C THR A 211 -25.45 -7.66 4.01
N VAL A 212 -25.38 -7.78 2.69
CA VAL A 212 -26.44 -8.39 1.87
C VAL A 212 -26.58 -9.87 2.19
N SER A 213 -25.47 -10.60 2.34
CA SER A 213 -25.48 -12.01 2.72
C SER A 213 -26.15 -12.24 4.07
N GLY A 214 -25.91 -11.36 5.04
CA GLY A 214 -26.56 -11.43 6.35
C GLY A 214 -28.06 -11.15 6.30
N ALA A 215 -28.49 -10.20 5.45
CA ALA A 215 -29.90 -9.81 5.33
C ALA A 215 -30.76 -10.90 4.66
N TYR A 216 -30.23 -11.57 3.65
CA TYR A 216 -30.98 -12.53 2.82
C TYR A 216 -30.59 -14.00 3.03
N ALA A 217 -29.65 -14.29 3.93
CA ALA A 217 -29.07 -15.63 4.13
C ALA A 217 -28.61 -16.28 2.81
N THR A 218 -28.06 -15.46 1.89
CA THR A 218 -27.54 -15.90 0.59
C THR A 218 -26.09 -15.46 0.43
N TYR A 219 -25.29 -16.33 -0.21
CA TYR A 219 -23.88 -16.04 -0.48
C TYR A 219 -23.58 -15.91 -1.97
N TRP A 220 -24.40 -16.53 -2.80
CA TRP A 220 -24.10 -16.66 -4.23
C TRP A 220 -24.19 -15.32 -4.95
N GLU A 221 -25.29 -14.61 -4.81
CA GLU A 221 -25.55 -13.36 -5.48
C GLU A 221 -24.56 -12.25 -5.07
N PRO A 222 -24.41 -11.91 -3.76
CA PRO A 222 -23.55 -10.81 -3.37
C PRO A 222 -22.07 -11.09 -3.63
N TYR A 223 -21.58 -12.32 -3.40
CA TYR A 223 -20.16 -12.60 -3.59
C TYR A 223 -19.75 -12.74 -5.06
N LEU A 224 -20.63 -13.24 -5.94
CA LEU A 224 -20.37 -13.18 -7.38
C LEU A 224 -20.38 -11.75 -7.90
N THR A 225 -21.32 -10.93 -7.42
CA THR A 225 -21.37 -9.51 -7.80
C THR A 225 -20.08 -8.79 -7.45
N ILE A 226 -19.60 -8.90 -6.20
CA ILE A 226 -18.35 -8.24 -5.84
C ILE A 226 -17.13 -8.83 -6.55
N SER A 227 -17.12 -10.13 -6.82
CA SER A 227 -16.05 -10.78 -7.59
C SER A 227 -15.95 -10.17 -8.99
N LEU A 228 -17.08 -9.94 -9.65
CA LEU A 228 -17.14 -9.28 -10.94
C LEU A 228 -16.65 -7.82 -10.84
N VAL A 229 -17.10 -7.07 -9.83
CA VAL A 229 -16.69 -5.67 -9.64
C VAL A 229 -15.18 -5.58 -9.36
N TYR A 230 -14.63 -6.42 -8.48
CA TYR A 230 -13.18 -6.48 -8.25
C TYR A 230 -12.41 -6.85 -9.52
N TRP A 231 -12.92 -7.80 -10.30
CA TRP A 231 -12.31 -8.16 -11.56
C TRP A 231 -12.28 -6.99 -12.55
N VAL A 232 -13.36 -6.25 -12.70
CA VAL A 232 -13.43 -5.05 -13.56
C VAL A 232 -12.44 -3.98 -13.08
N ILE A 233 -12.42 -3.66 -11.78
CA ILE A 233 -11.50 -2.66 -11.21
C ILE A 233 -10.04 -3.07 -11.46
N THR A 234 -9.68 -4.30 -11.14
CA THR A 234 -8.30 -4.80 -11.31
C THR A 234 -7.91 -4.92 -12.79
N PHE A 235 -8.85 -5.30 -13.67
CA PHE A 235 -8.63 -5.35 -15.11
C PHE A 235 -8.35 -3.94 -15.68
N LEU A 236 -9.15 -2.94 -15.33
CA LEU A 236 -8.94 -1.57 -15.78
C LEU A 236 -7.60 -1.01 -15.26
N LEU A 237 -7.26 -1.29 -14.01
CA LEU A 237 -5.97 -0.89 -13.44
C LEU A 237 -4.81 -1.60 -14.14
N ALA A 238 -4.90 -2.89 -14.44
CA ALA A 238 -3.89 -3.64 -15.18
C ALA A 238 -3.69 -3.07 -16.59
N GLN A 239 -4.77 -2.69 -17.29
CA GLN A 239 -4.69 -2.03 -18.60
C GLN A 239 -3.96 -0.67 -18.52
N LEU A 240 -4.23 0.12 -17.45
CA LEU A 240 -3.53 1.37 -17.20
C LEU A 240 -2.03 1.14 -16.98
N VAL A 241 -1.67 0.18 -16.12
CA VAL A 241 -0.28 -0.19 -15.84
C VAL A 241 0.43 -0.62 -17.11
N ASN A 242 -0.15 -1.53 -17.89
CA ASN A 242 0.41 -1.99 -19.16
C ASN A 242 0.63 -0.85 -20.18
N ARG A 243 -0.26 0.15 -20.22
CA ARG A 243 -0.07 1.34 -21.07
C ARG A 243 1.11 2.18 -20.61
N LEU A 244 1.25 2.38 -19.29
CA LEU A 244 2.38 3.11 -18.72
C LEU A 244 3.70 2.38 -18.99
N GLU A 245 3.75 1.07 -18.83
CA GLU A 245 4.92 0.24 -19.13
C GLU A 245 5.34 0.38 -20.61
N LYS A 246 4.39 0.25 -21.54
CA LYS A 246 4.66 0.44 -22.98
C LYS A 246 5.17 1.85 -23.31
N ARG A 247 4.67 2.87 -22.61
CA ARG A 247 5.11 4.25 -22.84
C ARG A 247 6.54 4.50 -22.35
N PHE A 248 6.88 3.93 -21.19
CA PHE A 248 8.21 4.14 -20.59
C PHE A 248 9.25 3.08 -20.96
N GLY A 249 8.82 1.90 -21.45
CA GLY A 249 9.69 0.79 -21.83
C GLY A 249 10.26 0.83 -23.24
N LYS A 250 9.74 1.67 -24.15
CA LYS A 250 10.10 1.72 -25.59
C LYS A 250 11.54 2.16 -25.90
N SER A 251 12.41 2.39 -24.92
CA SER A 251 13.78 2.91 -25.15
C SER A 251 14.89 1.85 -25.07
N ASP A 252 14.59 0.57 -24.87
CA ASP A 252 15.60 -0.48 -24.72
C ASP A 252 15.75 -1.40 -25.97
N SER A 253 15.13 -1.01 -27.10
CA SER A 253 15.26 -1.74 -28.37
C SER A 253 16.17 -0.99 -29.35
N HIS A 254 17.45 -0.86 -28.98
CA HIS A 254 18.53 -0.58 -29.93
C HIS A 254 19.81 -1.23 -29.41
#